data_a1ef6d971491484cc8905e629810c1eb
#
_entry.id   a1ef6d971491484cc8905e629810c1eb
#
_cell.length_a   1.000
_cell.length_b   1.000
_cell.length_c   1.000
_cell.angle_alpha   90.00
_cell.angle_beta   90.00
_cell.angle_gamma   90.00
#
_symmetry.space_group_name_H-M   'P 1'
#
loop_
_entity.id
_entity.type
_entity.pdbx_description
1 polymer ?
#
loop_
_entity_poly.entity_id
_entity_poly.type
_entity_poly.pdbx_seq_one_letter_code
_entity_poly.pdbx_strand_id
1 'polypeptide(L)'
;MKDRYTLITGATSGIGYELAKLFAKDKNNLIIVGRDTERLSKVKVELENLNSIKVHSVEADLKLEASVEKVIKFVDENNLTVENLVNNAGVGSFGHFHEVDTEKDLDMIKVNIYALTRLTKSFLPKIIELGKGGILNVASTAAFAPGPKMSVYYATKAYVLSLTEALGEELKDTNIKITALCPGPVKTNFQSRAEVVKSEKAKKYMMDAETVAYIGYKDYFKGKLIVIPGLKNKFMIQALRIAPRSVIRKIIRSVNTK
;
A
#
# COMPACT_ATOMS: atom_id res chain seq x y z
N MET A 1 -19.04 -16.67 -16.98
CA MET A 1 -18.10 -15.52 -16.82
C MET A 1 -16.89 -16.01 -16.03
N LYS A 2 -15.66 -15.68 -16.44
CA LYS A 2 -14.46 -16.02 -15.64
C LYS A 2 -14.55 -15.36 -14.26
N ASP A 3 -14.18 -16.11 -13.21
CA ASP A 3 -14.08 -15.55 -11.85
C ASP A 3 -13.06 -14.39 -11.83
N ARG A 4 -13.43 -13.29 -11.18
CA ARG A 4 -12.61 -12.09 -11.06
C ARG A 4 -12.08 -11.95 -9.65
N TYR A 5 -10.86 -11.51 -9.56
CA TYR A 5 -10.12 -11.46 -8.30
C TYR A 5 -9.58 -10.06 -8.02
N THR A 6 -9.51 -9.75 -6.74
CA THR A 6 -8.69 -8.65 -6.22
C THR A 6 -7.39 -9.22 -5.64
N LEU A 7 -6.23 -8.84 -6.19
CA LEU A 7 -4.93 -9.22 -5.67
C LEU A 7 -4.48 -8.18 -4.65
N ILE A 8 -4.16 -8.63 -3.41
CA ILE A 8 -3.78 -7.74 -2.31
C ILE A 8 -2.43 -8.18 -1.73
N THR A 9 -1.42 -7.34 -1.82
CA THR A 9 -0.12 -7.59 -1.20
C THR A 9 -0.10 -7.11 0.26
N GLY A 10 0.55 -7.88 1.14
CA GLY A 10 0.60 -7.56 2.58
C GLY A 10 -0.76 -7.69 3.27
N ALA A 11 -1.60 -8.63 2.84
CA ALA A 11 -2.97 -8.81 3.28
C ALA A 11 -3.13 -9.46 4.66
N THR A 12 -2.03 -9.84 5.34
CA THR A 12 -2.10 -10.57 6.61
C THR A 12 -2.24 -9.70 7.85
N SER A 13 -2.18 -8.38 7.74
CA SER A 13 -2.31 -7.45 8.87
C SER A 13 -2.57 -6.00 8.44
N GLY A 14 -3.05 -5.19 9.37
CA GLY A 14 -3.19 -3.74 9.19
C GLY A 14 -4.09 -3.35 8.02
N ILE A 15 -3.71 -2.32 7.25
CA ILE A 15 -4.53 -1.77 6.17
C ILE A 15 -4.86 -2.82 5.11
N GLY A 16 -3.89 -3.67 4.72
CA GLY A 16 -4.10 -4.70 3.70
C GLY A 16 -5.11 -5.76 4.12
N TYR A 17 -5.09 -6.17 5.38
CA TYR A 17 -6.08 -7.09 5.94
C TYR A 17 -7.48 -6.47 5.99
N GLU A 18 -7.60 -5.22 6.43
CA GLU A 18 -8.89 -4.53 6.46
C GLU A 18 -9.45 -4.26 5.05
N LEU A 19 -8.58 -3.94 4.08
CA LEU A 19 -8.98 -3.87 2.67
C LEU A 19 -9.48 -5.24 2.16
N ALA A 20 -8.78 -6.33 2.49
CA ALA A 20 -9.20 -7.68 2.10
C ALA A 20 -10.61 -8.01 2.63
N LYS A 21 -10.91 -7.67 3.89
CA LYS A 21 -12.26 -7.83 4.46
C LYS A 21 -13.32 -7.02 3.71
N LEU A 22 -13.02 -5.78 3.32
CA LEU A 22 -13.94 -4.93 2.58
C LEU A 22 -14.25 -5.51 1.19
N PHE A 23 -13.21 -5.93 0.45
CA PHE A 23 -13.41 -6.60 -0.84
C PHE A 23 -14.17 -7.91 -0.69
N ALA A 24 -13.88 -8.71 0.35
CA ALA A 24 -14.61 -9.95 0.64
C ALA A 24 -16.10 -9.68 0.94
N LYS A 25 -16.43 -8.65 1.73
CA LYS A 25 -17.82 -8.26 2.05
C LYS A 25 -18.60 -7.91 0.79
N ASP A 26 -17.95 -7.32 -0.22
CA ASP A 26 -18.56 -7.01 -1.52
C ASP A 26 -18.45 -8.16 -2.52
N LYS A 27 -18.26 -9.41 -2.02
CA LYS A 27 -18.24 -10.67 -2.78
C LYS A 27 -17.16 -10.73 -3.86
N ASN A 28 -16.04 -10.02 -3.69
CA ASN A 28 -14.88 -10.17 -4.56
C ASN A 28 -14.10 -11.42 -4.14
N ASN A 29 -13.75 -12.27 -5.11
CA ASN A 29 -12.74 -13.30 -4.88
C ASN A 29 -11.37 -12.65 -4.66
N LEU A 30 -10.52 -13.27 -3.87
CA LEU A 30 -9.26 -12.66 -3.45
C LEU A 30 -8.04 -13.53 -3.79
N ILE A 31 -6.94 -12.85 -4.10
CA ILE A 31 -5.59 -13.40 -4.08
C ILE A 31 -4.82 -12.62 -3.03
N ILE A 32 -4.54 -13.24 -1.90
CA ILE A 32 -3.82 -12.63 -0.78
C ILE A 32 -2.36 -13.03 -0.79
N VAL A 33 -1.47 -12.04 -0.70
CA VAL A 33 -0.02 -12.25 -0.73
C VAL A 33 0.62 -11.82 0.58
N GLY A 34 1.48 -12.65 1.14
CA GLY A 34 2.21 -12.40 2.39
C GLY A 34 3.38 -13.35 2.57
N ARG A 35 4.16 -13.18 3.64
CA ARG A 35 5.35 -13.98 3.95
C ARG A 35 5.11 -15.10 4.96
N ASP A 36 4.08 -14.96 5.75
CA ASP A 36 3.76 -15.83 6.89
C ASP A 36 2.64 -16.79 6.47
N THR A 37 3.00 -18.03 6.18
CA THR A 37 2.11 -19.08 5.67
C THR A 37 0.99 -19.41 6.67
N GLU A 38 1.31 -19.48 7.96
CA GLU A 38 0.30 -19.78 9.00
C GLU A 38 -0.76 -18.66 9.04
N ARG A 39 -0.30 -17.42 9.03
CA ARG A 39 -1.18 -16.25 9.06
C ARG A 39 -1.99 -16.11 7.77
N LEU A 40 -1.39 -16.41 6.60
CA LEU A 40 -2.11 -16.46 5.33
C LEU A 40 -3.24 -17.49 5.37
N SER A 41 -2.98 -18.69 5.90
CA SER A 41 -3.97 -19.75 6.01
C SER A 41 -5.13 -19.35 6.93
N LYS A 42 -4.87 -18.73 8.07
CA LYS A 42 -5.89 -18.23 9.00
C LYS A 42 -6.76 -17.13 8.33
N VAL A 43 -6.10 -16.16 7.69
CA VAL A 43 -6.80 -15.05 7.01
C VAL A 43 -7.62 -15.55 5.83
N LYS A 44 -7.12 -16.54 5.07
CA LYS A 44 -7.88 -17.18 3.99
C LYS A 44 -9.19 -17.73 4.49
N VAL A 45 -9.17 -18.61 5.50
CA VAL A 45 -10.38 -19.24 6.06
C VAL A 45 -11.36 -18.19 6.58
N GLU A 46 -10.87 -17.17 7.26
CA GLU A 46 -11.70 -16.07 7.76
C GLU A 46 -12.42 -15.34 6.62
N LEU A 47 -11.69 -14.98 5.56
CA LEU A 47 -12.23 -14.23 4.42
C LEU A 47 -13.24 -15.08 3.61
N GLU A 48 -12.98 -16.38 3.43
CA GLU A 48 -13.91 -17.31 2.76
C GLU A 48 -15.23 -17.43 3.52
N ASN A 49 -15.19 -17.42 4.86
CA ASN A 49 -16.36 -17.49 5.71
C ASN A 49 -17.22 -16.21 5.72
N LEU A 50 -16.65 -15.06 5.33
CA LEU A 50 -17.38 -13.78 5.35
C LEU A 50 -18.53 -13.74 4.34
N ASN A 51 -18.32 -14.23 3.11
CA ASN A 51 -19.32 -14.13 2.03
C ASN A 51 -19.23 -15.26 0.99
N SER A 52 -18.76 -16.45 1.35
CA SER A 52 -18.64 -17.60 0.44
C SER A 52 -17.88 -17.26 -0.86
N ILE A 53 -16.78 -16.54 -0.73
CA ILE A 53 -15.89 -16.18 -1.83
C ILE A 53 -14.76 -17.19 -1.98
N LYS A 54 -14.08 -17.20 -3.13
CA LYS A 54 -12.85 -17.95 -3.34
C LYS A 54 -11.64 -17.09 -2.90
N VAL A 55 -10.76 -17.65 -2.07
CA VAL A 55 -9.53 -16.99 -1.66
C VAL A 55 -8.33 -17.87 -1.98
N HIS A 56 -7.42 -17.37 -2.83
CA HIS A 56 -6.10 -17.94 -3.01
C HIS A 56 -5.09 -17.24 -2.12
N SER A 57 -4.23 -18.01 -1.48
CA SER A 57 -3.10 -17.48 -0.69
C SER A 57 -1.78 -17.81 -1.38
N VAL A 58 -0.94 -16.80 -1.57
CA VAL A 58 0.38 -16.95 -2.17
C VAL A 58 1.43 -16.49 -1.18
N GLU A 59 2.24 -17.45 -0.70
CA GLU A 59 3.41 -17.13 0.10
C GLU A 59 4.50 -16.54 -0.78
N ALA A 60 4.88 -15.28 -0.50
CA ALA A 60 5.91 -14.57 -1.23
C ALA A 60 6.59 -13.50 -0.35
N ASP A 61 7.91 -13.55 -0.26
CA ASP A 61 8.70 -12.44 0.27
C ASP A 61 9.04 -11.47 -0.86
N LEU A 62 8.34 -10.36 -0.91
CA LEU A 62 8.47 -9.37 -1.98
C LEU A 62 9.82 -8.62 -2.01
N LYS A 63 10.75 -8.94 -1.11
CA LYS A 63 12.16 -8.54 -1.20
C LYS A 63 12.92 -9.34 -2.28
N LEU A 64 12.41 -10.52 -2.62
CA LEU A 64 13.02 -11.43 -3.58
C LEU A 64 12.31 -11.29 -4.94
N GLU A 65 13.06 -10.99 -5.98
CA GLU A 65 12.52 -10.88 -7.34
C GLU A 65 11.81 -12.17 -7.78
N ALA A 66 12.41 -13.32 -7.48
CA ALA A 66 11.82 -14.64 -7.78
C ALA A 66 10.44 -14.83 -7.11
N SER A 67 10.24 -14.25 -5.91
CA SER A 67 8.95 -14.30 -5.22
C SER A 67 7.90 -13.39 -5.86
N VAL A 68 8.31 -12.25 -6.41
CA VAL A 68 7.41 -11.38 -7.20
C VAL A 68 6.97 -12.10 -8.46
N GLU A 69 7.91 -12.74 -9.19
CA GLU A 69 7.61 -13.56 -10.38
C GLU A 69 6.72 -14.76 -10.03
N LYS A 70 6.91 -15.39 -8.86
CA LYS A 70 6.04 -16.47 -8.36
C LYS A 70 4.58 -16.02 -8.27
N VAL A 71 4.32 -14.79 -7.77
CA VAL A 71 2.94 -14.25 -7.68
C VAL A 71 2.34 -14.09 -9.07
N ILE A 72 3.11 -13.57 -10.04
CA ILE A 72 2.65 -13.35 -11.41
C ILE A 72 2.36 -14.71 -12.09
N LYS A 73 3.29 -15.65 -12.02
CA LYS A 73 3.15 -17.00 -12.57
C LYS A 73 1.96 -17.73 -11.97
N PHE A 74 1.76 -17.64 -10.65
CA PHE A 74 0.62 -18.25 -9.98
C PHE A 74 -0.72 -17.79 -10.59
N VAL A 75 -0.86 -16.48 -10.85
CA VAL A 75 -2.06 -15.94 -11.49
C VAL A 75 -2.24 -16.46 -12.90
N ASP A 76 -1.17 -16.53 -13.69
CA ASP A 76 -1.21 -16.94 -15.09
C ASP A 76 -1.46 -18.45 -15.22
N GLU A 77 -0.76 -19.30 -14.46
CA GLU A 77 -0.90 -20.75 -14.47
C GLU A 77 -2.28 -21.23 -14.01
N ASN A 78 -2.90 -20.50 -13.09
CA ASN A 78 -4.26 -20.80 -12.64
C ASN A 78 -5.35 -20.10 -13.47
N ASN A 79 -4.98 -19.40 -14.56
CA ASN A 79 -5.90 -18.67 -15.43
C ASN A 79 -6.82 -17.68 -14.66
N LEU A 80 -6.29 -17.04 -13.61
CA LEU A 80 -7.05 -16.11 -12.77
C LEU A 80 -7.12 -14.73 -13.43
N THR A 81 -8.28 -14.08 -13.37
CA THR A 81 -8.47 -12.73 -13.90
C THR A 81 -8.39 -11.71 -12.78
N VAL A 82 -7.31 -10.94 -12.70
CA VAL A 82 -7.15 -9.85 -11.73
C VAL A 82 -7.88 -8.61 -12.25
N GLU A 83 -8.97 -8.23 -11.58
CA GLU A 83 -9.72 -7.00 -11.86
C GLU A 83 -9.18 -5.82 -11.03
N ASN A 84 -8.75 -6.06 -9.79
CA ASN A 84 -8.17 -5.02 -8.96
C ASN A 84 -6.81 -5.47 -8.41
N LEU A 85 -5.83 -4.56 -8.45
CA LEU A 85 -4.53 -4.76 -7.81
C LEU A 85 -4.38 -3.77 -6.63
N VAL A 86 -4.18 -4.32 -5.42
CA VAL A 86 -3.92 -3.53 -4.21
C VAL A 86 -2.47 -3.72 -3.80
N ASN A 87 -1.62 -2.77 -4.15
CA ASN A 87 -0.23 -2.70 -3.73
C ASN A 87 -0.15 -2.08 -2.34
N ASN A 88 -0.31 -2.91 -1.30
CA ASN A 88 -0.30 -2.47 0.08
C ASN A 88 0.97 -2.89 0.83
N ALA A 89 1.64 -3.95 0.42
CA ALA A 89 2.89 -4.37 1.07
C ALA A 89 3.89 -3.21 1.14
N GLY A 90 4.49 -3.03 2.31
CA GLY A 90 5.49 -1.99 2.52
C GLY A 90 6.24 -2.17 3.83
N VAL A 91 7.47 -1.74 3.83
CA VAL A 91 8.37 -1.75 4.99
C VAL A 91 8.99 -0.37 5.18
N GLY A 92 9.56 -0.12 6.36
CA GLY A 92 10.23 1.13 6.70
C GLY A 92 11.43 0.88 7.60
N SER A 93 12.30 1.86 7.73
CA SER A 93 13.41 1.91 8.67
C SER A 93 13.47 3.27 9.36
N PHE A 94 14.11 3.33 10.51
CA PHE A 94 14.32 4.55 11.28
C PHE A 94 15.75 4.63 11.78
N GLY A 95 16.43 5.73 11.51
CA GLY A 95 17.81 6.03 11.91
C GLY A 95 18.43 7.06 11.00
N HIS A 96 19.63 7.56 11.35
CA HIS A 96 20.40 8.37 10.42
C HIS A 96 20.84 7.52 9.24
N PHE A 97 20.82 8.09 8.03
CA PHE A 97 21.06 7.36 6.78
C PHE A 97 22.35 6.53 6.79
N HIS A 98 23.42 7.07 7.39
CA HIS A 98 24.73 6.41 7.50
C HIS A 98 24.81 5.36 8.62
N GLU A 99 23.79 5.26 9.49
CA GLU A 99 23.72 4.32 10.62
C GLU A 99 22.79 3.15 10.34
N VAL A 100 21.81 3.33 9.44
CA VAL A 100 20.86 2.26 9.06
C VAL A 100 21.61 1.25 8.20
N ASP A 101 21.37 -0.04 8.49
CA ASP A 101 21.88 -1.15 7.71
C ASP A 101 21.46 -1.00 6.23
N THR A 102 22.45 -1.09 5.35
CA THR A 102 22.26 -0.97 3.90
C THR A 102 21.25 -1.96 3.35
N GLU A 103 21.27 -3.22 3.82
CA GLU A 103 20.32 -4.24 3.35
C GLU A 103 18.88 -3.92 3.76
N LYS A 104 18.65 -3.32 4.94
CA LYS A 104 17.31 -2.83 5.32
C LYS A 104 16.78 -1.78 4.33
N ASP A 105 17.62 -0.85 3.91
CA ASP A 105 17.22 0.20 2.96
C ASP A 105 17.05 -0.35 1.54
N LEU A 106 17.90 -1.27 1.09
CA LEU A 106 17.74 -1.96 -0.19
C LEU A 106 16.50 -2.85 -0.23
N ASP A 107 16.24 -3.59 0.83
CA ASP A 107 15.02 -4.38 1.00
C ASP A 107 13.76 -3.50 0.92
N MET A 108 13.82 -2.30 1.49
CA MET A 108 12.73 -1.33 1.41
C MET A 108 12.48 -0.88 -0.04
N ILE A 109 13.53 -0.62 -0.81
CA ILE A 109 13.43 -0.29 -2.24
C ILE A 109 12.82 -1.48 -3.01
N LYS A 110 13.28 -2.70 -2.74
CA LYS A 110 12.76 -3.91 -3.37
C LYS A 110 11.25 -4.08 -3.11
N VAL A 111 10.79 -3.95 -1.85
CA VAL A 111 9.38 -4.12 -1.50
C VAL A 111 8.53 -2.94 -1.96
N ASN A 112 8.94 -1.70 -1.63
CA ASN A 112 8.08 -0.53 -1.80
C ASN A 112 8.08 0.00 -3.25
N ILE A 113 9.13 -0.26 -4.04
CA ILE A 113 9.30 0.24 -5.41
C ILE A 113 9.28 -0.91 -6.41
N TYR A 114 10.27 -1.81 -6.37
CA TYR A 114 10.43 -2.85 -7.39
C TYR A 114 9.20 -3.75 -7.48
N ALA A 115 8.79 -4.37 -6.38
CA ALA A 115 7.66 -5.29 -6.37
C ALA A 115 6.36 -4.60 -6.80
N LEU A 116 6.08 -3.40 -6.29
CA LEU A 116 4.92 -2.59 -6.69
C LEU A 116 4.94 -2.31 -8.20
N THR A 117 6.08 -1.85 -8.72
CA THR A 117 6.23 -1.51 -10.14
C THR A 117 6.09 -2.75 -11.01
N ARG A 118 6.71 -3.87 -10.62
CA ARG A 118 6.69 -5.13 -11.38
C ARG A 118 5.28 -5.73 -11.45
N LEU A 119 4.56 -5.76 -10.32
CA LEU A 119 3.17 -6.21 -10.26
C LEU A 119 2.26 -5.28 -11.08
N THR A 120 2.43 -3.96 -10.95
CA THR A 120 1.68 -2.98 -11.74
C THR A 120 1.89 -3.19 -13.24
N LYS A 121 3.13 -3.33 -13.70
CA LYS A 121 3.47 -3.60 -15.11
C LYS A 121 2.87 -4.91 -15.63
N SER A 122 2.74 -5.93 -14.78
CA SER A 122 2.19 -7.23 -15.18
C SER A 122 0.67 -7.23 -15.27
N PHE A 123 -0.02 -6.53 -14.36
CA PHE A 123 -1.48 -6.61 -14.28
C PHE A 123 -2.20 -5.45 -14.93
N LEU A 124 -1.62 -4.25 -14.99
CA LEU A 124 -2.27 -3.07 -15.59
C LEU A 124 -2.71 -3.29 -17.05
N PRO A 125 -1.91 -3.88 -17.96
CA PRO A 125 -2.37 -4.16 -19.32
C PRO A 125 -3.61 -5.05 -19.37
N LYS A 126 -3.65 -6.09 -18.53
CA LYS A 126 -4.77 -7.04 -18.42
C LYS A 126 -6.04 -6.36 -17.84
N ILE A 127 -5.85 -5.44 -16.89
CA ILE A 127 -6.95 -4.63 -16.31
C ILE A 127 -7.49 -3.66 -17.34
N ILE A 128 -6.64 -3.05 -18.16
CA ILE A 128 -7.04 -2.16 -19.26
C ILE A 128 -7.86 -2.95 -20.30
N GLU A 129 -7.39 -4.13 -20.73
CA GLU A 129 -8.11 -5.02 -21.64
C GLU A 129 -9.48 -5.43 -21.08
N LEU A 130 -9.59 -5.61 -19.78
CA LEU A 130 -10.85 -5.92 -19.11
C LEU A 130 -11.85 -4.73 -19.13
N GLY A 131 -11.38 -3.52 -19.36
CA GLY A 131 -12.17 -2.28 -19.44
C GLY A 131 -12.76 -1.82 -18.11
N LYS A 132 -12.36 -2.39 -16.98
CA LYS A 132 -12.84 -2.05 -15.64
C LYS A 132 -11.90 -2.53 -14.53
N GLY A 133 -12.17 -2.08 -13.30
CA GLY A 133 -11.31 -2.36 -12.15
C GLY A 133 -10.26 -1.28 -11.97
N GLY A 134 -9.07 -1.64 -11.48
CA GLY A 134 -8.00 -0.65 -11.33
C GLY A 134 -6.91 -1.01 -10.32
N ILE A 135 -6.17 0.00 -9.88
CA ILE A 135 -5.03 -0.13 -8.97
C ILE A 135 -5.19 0.79 -7.77
N LEU A 136 -5.06 0.23 -6.58
CA LEU A 136 -4.96 0.96 -5.31
C LEU A 136 -3.54 0.79 -4.75
N ASN A 137 -2.76 1.85 -4.77
CA ASN A 137 -1.42 1.91 -4.22
C ASN A 137 -1.42 2.53 -2.82
N VAL A 138 -0.91 1.83 -1.81
CA VAL A 138 -0.77 2.39 -0.47
C VAL A 138 0.55 3.14 -0.36
N ALA A 139 0.45 4.46 -0.53
CA ALA A 139 1.55 5.41 -0.31
C ALA A 139 1.64 5.80 1.19
N SER A 140 1.73 7.07 1.50
CA SER A 140 1.76 7.64 2.85
C SER A 140 1.72 9.17 2.78
N THR A 141 1.37 9.87 3.87
CA THR A 141 1.65 11.31 4.01
C THR A 141 3.15 11.62 3.93
N ALA A 142 4.02 10.64 4.18
CA ALA A 142 5.47 10.74 3.96
C ALA A 142 5.85 11.03 2.50
N ALA A 143 4.98 10.73 1.54
CA ALA A 143 5.21 10.99 0.12
C ALA A 143 5.35 12.49 -0.24
N PHE A 144 4.83 13.39 0.60
CA PHE A 144 4.74 14.82 0.30
C PHE A 144 5.90 15.67 0.83
N ALA A 145 6.87 15.06 1.52
CA ALA A 145 7.98 15.80 2.13
C ALA A 145 9.26 14.96 2.19
N PRO A 146 10.46 15.57 2.29
CA PRO A 146 11.68 14.85 2.65
C PRO A 146 11.64 14.45 4.13
N GLY A 147 12.06 13.21 4.47
CA GLY A 147 11.99 12.67 5.81
C GLY A 147 13.34 12.38 6.46
N PRO A 148 13.99 13.34 7.15
CA PRO A 148 15.18 13.03 7.95
C PRO A 148 14.92 11.85 8.90
N LYS A 149 15.90 10.99 9.11
CA LYS A 149 15.86 9.72 9.85
C LYS A 149 14.95 8.62 9.28
N MET A 150 14.25 8.89 8.18
CA MET A 150 13.47 7.92 7.40
C MET A 150 13.65 8.19 5.90
N SER A 151 14.85 8.56 5.48
CA SER A 151 15.13 9.14 4.17
C SER A 151 14.68 8.24 3.03
N VAL A 152 15.04 6.96 3.06
CA VAL A 152 14.68 5.99 2.02
C VAL A 152 13.16 5.73 2.03
N TYR A 153 12.56 5.58 3.21
CA TYR A 153 11.11 5.38 3.30
C TYR A 153 10.31 6.51 2.64
N TYR A 154 10.63 7.77 2.98
CA TYR A 154 9.95 8.93 2.38
C TYR A 154 10.16 8.98 0.87
N ALA A 155 11.37 8.70 0.40
CA ALA A 155 11.69 8.63 -1.02
C ALA A 155 10.89 7.53 -1.74
N THR A 156 10.78 6.33 -1.15
CA THR A 156 9.97 5.25 -1.75
C THR A 156 8.50 5.61 -1.81
N LYS A 157 7.95 6.30 -0.81
CA LYS A 157 6.55 6.71 -0.81
C LYS A 157 6.28 7.87 -1.75
N ALA A 158 7.26 8.76 -1.97
CA ALA A 158 7.19 9.79 -3.01
C ALA A 158 7.19 9.16 -4.42
N TYR A 159 7.99 8.12 -4.66
CA TYR A 159 7.94 7.34 -5.89
C TYR A 159 6.52 6.77 -6.13
N VAL A 160 5.95 6.11 -5.13
CA VAL A 160 4.61 5.50 -5.24
C VAL A 160 3.54 6.54 -5.58
N LEU A 161 3.58 7.70 -4.93
CA LEU A 161 2.65 8.79 -5.19
C LEU A 161 2.80 9.31 -6.63
N SER A 162 4.03 9.67 -7.02
CA SER A 162 4.31 10.21 -8.35
C SER A 162 3.94 9.24 -9.48
N LEU A 163 4.27 7.95 -9.33
CA LEU A 163 3.87 6.91 -10.28
C LEU A 163 2.35 6.81 -10.38
N THR A 164 1.65 6.84 -9.24
CA THR A 164 0.18 6.72 -9.22
C THR A 164 -0.50 7.91 -9.87
N GLU A 165 0.01 9.13 -9.64
CA GLU A 165 -0.51 10.35 -10.28
C GLU A 165 -0.30 10.32 -11.80
N ALA A 166 0.88 9.88 -12.26
CA ALA A 166 1.16 9.74 -13.69
C ALA A 166 0.24 8.72 -14.37
N LEU A 167 0.09 7.52 -13.78
CA LEU A 167 -0.82 6.50 -14.30
C LEU A 167 -2.28 6.96 -14.30
N GLY A 168 -2.69 7.74 -13.29
CA GLY A 168 -4.02 8.31 -13.22
C GLY A 168 -4.29 9.30 -14.35
N GLU A 169 -3.31 10.11 -14.75
CA GLU A 169 -3.44 11.03 -15.89
C GLU A 169 -3.41 10.28 -17.23
N GLU A 170 -2.53 9.26 -17.38
CA GLU A 170 -2.46 8.42 -18.58
C GLU A 170 -3.78 7.67 -18.86
N LEU A 171 -4.53 7.32 -17.82
CA LEU A 171 -5.73 6.50 -17.92
C LEU A 171 -7.04 7.26 -17.65
N LYS A 172 -6.99 8.60 -17.57
CA LYS A 172 -8.15 9.44 -17.20
C LYS A 172 -9.37 9.28 -18.11
N ASP A 173 -9.15 8.98 -19.38
CA ASP A 173 -10.21 8.81 -20.37
C ASP A 173 -10.71 7.34 -20.45
N THR A 174 -10.33 6.51 -19.48
CA THR A 174 -10.74 5.11 -19.35
C THR A 174 -11.63 4.90 -18.13
N ASN A 175 -12.24 3.70 -18.02
CA ASN A 175 -12.97 3.30 -16.82
C ASN A 175 -12.05 2.70 -15.72
N ILE A 176 -10.73 2.75 -15.89
CA ILE A 176 -9.75 2.17 -14.96
C ILE A 176 -9.51 3.13 -13.80
N LYS A 177 -9.65 2.63 -12.57
CA LYS A 177 -9.45 3.42 -11.36
C LYS A 177 -8.00 3.33 -10.91
N ILE A 178 -7.37 4.48 -10.72
CA ILE A 178 -6.01 4.57 -10.19
C ILE A 178 -6.06 5.43 -8.92
N THR A 179 -5.61 4.90 -7.79
CA THR A 179 -5.71 5.59 -6.50
C THR A 179 -4.43 5.44 -5.68
N ALA A 180 -3.91 6.55 -5.18
CA ALA A 180 -2.91 6.61 -4.12
C ALA A 180 -3.61 6.81 -2.76
N LEU A 181 -3.61 5.81 -1.91
CA LEU A 181 -4.01 5.94 -0.51
C LEU A 181 -2.81 6.44 0.30
N CYS A 182 -2.92 7.64 0.86
CA CYS A 182 -1.85 8.35 1.57
C CYS A 182 -2.19 8.53 3.06
N PRO A 183 -2.16 7.47 3.89
CA PRO A 183 -2.46 7.58 5.31
C PRO A 183 -1.34 8.32 6.05
N GLY A 184 -1.72 9.00 7.14
CA GLY A 184 -0.80 9.38 8.19
C GLY A 184 -0.37 8.16 9.03
N PRO A 185 0.15 8.35 10.25
CA PRO A 185 0.45 7.25 11.15
C PRO A 185 -0.81 6.43 11.50
N VAL A 186 -0.72 5.10 11.34
CA VAL A 186 -1.83 4.16 11.56
C VAL A 186 -1.44 3.16 12.65
N LYS A 187 -2.37 2.79 13.54
CA LYS A 187 -2.16 1.77 14.57
C LYS A 187 -2.04 0.38 13.93
N THR A 188 -0.82 0.00 13.59
CA THR A 188 -0.48 -1.30 12.98
C THR A 188 0.88 -1.76 13.48
N ASN A 189 1.27 -2.98 13.15
CA ASN A 189 2.61 -3.50 13.42
C ASN A 189 3.72 -2.85 12.56
N PHE A 190 3.39 -1.90 11.68
CA PHE A 190 4.37 -1.21 10.84
C PHE A 190 5.40 -0.45 11.67
N GLN A 191 4.95 0.32 12.69
CA GLN A 191 5.85 1.13 13.52
C GLN A 191 6.88 0.28 14.27
N SER A 192 6.43 -0.84 14.86
CA SER A 192 7.33 -1.76 15.57
C SER A 192 8.33 -2.41 14.63
N ARG A 193 7.89 -2.80 13.42
CA ARG A 193 8.79 -3.39 12.39
C ARG A 193 9.79 -2.37 11.83
N ALA A 194 9.39 -1.09 11.72
CA ALA A 194 10.24 0.01 11.26
C ALA A 194 11.09 0.62 12.39
N GLU A 195 11.03 0.06 13.60
CA GLU A 195 11.74 0.55 14.79
C GLU A 195 11.43 2.02 15.14
N VAL A 196 10.25 2.51 14.73
CA VAL A 196 9.79 3.88 14.98
C VAL A 196 9.12 3.96 16.34
N VAL A 197 9.77 4.60 17.29
CA VAL A 197 9.18 4.91 18.61
C VAL A 197 8.39 6.21 18.50
N LYS A 198 7.10 6.15 18.74
CA LYS A 198 6.23 7.32 18.77
C LYS A 198 5.96 7.73 20.22
N SER A 199 5.98 9.05 20.50
CA SER A 199 5.57 9.57 21.80
C SER A 199 4.10 9.24 22.09
N GLU A 200 3.72 9.15 23.36
CA GLU A 200 2.32 8.88 23.75
C GLU A 200 1.33 9.92 23.18
N LYS A 201 1.76 11.18 23.06
CA LYS A 201 0.96 12.22 22.39
C LYS A 201 0.73 11.90 20.90
N ALA A 202 1.75 11.40 20.19
CA ALA A 202 1.63 11.03 18.77
C ALA A 202 0.72 9.80 18.59
N LYS A 203 0.77 8.82 19.51
CA LYS A 203 -0.10 7.62 19.47
C LYS A 203 -1.60 7.99 19.53
N LYS A 204 -1.99 9.01 20.27
CA LYS A 204 -3.39 9.48 20.36
C LYS A 204 -3.96 9.99 19.02
N TYR A 205 -3.10 10.41 18.09
CA TYR A 205 -3.50 10.94 16.79
C TYR A 205 -3.40 9.90 15.67
N MET A 206 -3.00 8.66 15.99
CA MET A 206 -2.96 7.58 15.01
C MET A 206 -4.38 7.09 14.73
N MET A 207 -4.69 6.96 13.44
CA MET A 207 -5.93 6.35 12.99
C MET A 207 -5.84 4.82 13.13
N ASP A 208 -6.95 4.14 13.29
CA ASP A 208 -7.02 2.69 13.17
C ASP A 208 -6.96 2.25 11.71
N ALA A 209 -6.57 1.00 11.48
CA ALA A 209 -6.40 0.45 10.14
C ALA A 209 -7.76 0.28 9.42
N GLU A 210 -8.81 -0.05 10.15
CA GLU A 210 -10.16 -0.25 9.63
C GLU A 210 -10.71 1.05 9.03
N THR A 211 -10.66 2.15 9.79
CA THR A 211 -11.09 3.47 9.30
C THR A 211 -10.32 3.91 8.06
N VAL A 212 -8.98 3.71 8.06
CA VAL A 212 -8.13 4.07 6.92
C VAL A 212 -8.49 3.24 5.69
N ALA A 213 -8.63 1.92 5.86
CA ALA A 213 -9.01 1.01 4.78
C ALA A 213 -10.39 1.35 4.22
N TYR A 214 -11.38 1.61 5.08
CA TYR A 214 -12.72 1.99 4.66
C TYR A 214 -12.74 3.28 3.82
N ILE A 215 -12.01 4.32 4.25
CA ILE A 215 -11.90 5.58 3.49
C ILE A 215 -11.22 5.31 2.15
N GLY A 216 -10.10 4.55 2.14
CA GLY A 216 -9.37 4.20 0.94
C GLY A 216 -10.23 3.42 -0.05
N TYR A 217 -10.90 2.38 0.43
CA TYR A 217 -11.81 1.54 -0.35
C TYR A 217 -12.95 2.35 -1.00
N LYS A 218 -13.68 3.10 -0.18
CA LYS A 218 -14.81 3.92 -0.63
C LYS A 218 -14.40 4.95 -1.68
N ASP A 219 -13.27 5.62 -1.46
CA ASP A 219 -12.81 6.68 -2.36
C ASP A 219 -12.13 6.10 -3.63
N TYR A 220 -11.54 4.89 -3.56
CA TYR A 220 -11.09 4.12 -4.73
C TYR A 220 -12.25 3.83 -5.69
N PHE A 221 -13.36 3.30 -5.19
CA PHE A 221 -14.52 3.03 -6.04
C PHE A 221 -15.17 4.30 -6.62
N LYS A 222 -14.96 5.46 -5.98
CA LYS A 222 -15.35 6.77 -6.54
C LYS A 222 -14.37 7.32 -7.59
N GLY A 223 -13.28 6.61 -7.88
CA GLY A 223 -12.27 7.05 -8.84
C GLY A 223 -11.40 8.22 -8.35
N LYS A 224 -11.26 8.43 -7.03
CA LYS A 224 -10.38 9.49 -6.52
C LYS A 224 -8.92 9.10 -6.68
N LEU A 225 -8.15 9.96 -7.34
CA LEU A 225 -6.72 9.74 -7.60
C LEU A 225 -5.88 9.75 -6.31
N ILE A 226 -6.08 10.75 -5.44
CA ILE A 226 -5.35 10.89 -4.17
C ILE A 226 -6.32 10.88 -3.01
N VAL A 227 -6.11 9.94 -2.07
CA VAL A 227 -6.93 9.79 -0.87
C VAL A 227 -6.06 9.98 0.37
N ILE A 228 -6.33 11.04 1.14
CA ILE A 228 -5.63 11.35 2.39
C ILE A 228 -6.63 11.20 3.55
N PRO A 229 -6.60 10.10 4.32
CA PRO A 229 -7.48 9.91 5.46
C PRO A 229 -7.20 10.90 6.59
N GLY A 230 -8.27 11.48 7.14
CA GLY A 230 -8.22 12.42 8.27
C GLY A 230 -8.02 13.87 7.87
N LEU A 231 -8.87 14.77 8.41
CA LEU A 231 -8.84 16.21 8.11
C LEU A 231 -7.50 16.85 8.49
N LYS A 232 -6.92 16.47 9.64
CA LYS A 232 -5.61 16.99 10.08
C LYS A 232 -4.51 16.67 9.07
N ASN A 233 -4.51 15.45 8.53
CA ASN A 233 -3.54 15.04 7.50
C ASN A 233 -3.73 15.85 6.21
N LYS A 234 -4.98 16.06 5.79
CA LYS A 234 -5.28 16.89 4.60
C LYS A 234 -4.76 18.32 4.78
N PHE A 235 -5.05 18.92 5.93
CA PHE A 235 -4.57 20.27 6.24
C PHE A 235 -3.04 20.36 6.25
N MET A 236 -2.38 19.40 6.90
CA MET A 236 -0.93 19.32 6.93
C MET A 236 -0.32 19.25 5.52
N ILE A 237 -0.87 18.39 4.65
CA ILE A 237 -0.37 18.26 3.27
C ILE A 237 -0.57 19.55 2.47
N GLN A 238 -1.71 20.26 2.62
CA GLN A 238 -1.89 21.54 1.95
C GLN A 238 -0.89 22.59 2.44
N ALA A 239 -0.62 22.65 3.74
CA ALA A 239 0.40 23.54 4.31
C ALA A 239 1.81 23.23 3.76
N LEU A 240 2.16 21.95 3.58
CA LEU A 240 3.44 21.55 2.98
C LEU A 240 3.60 22.01 1.53
N ARG A 241 2.51 22.18 0.76
CA ARG A 241 2.58 22.66 -0.63
C ARG A 241 3.00 24.12 -0.75
N ILE A 242 2.71 24.93 0.26
CA ILE A 242 2.96 26.38 0.27
C ILE A 242 4.26 26.71 1.01
N ALA A 243 4.65 25.88 1.96
CA ALA A 243 5.82 26.15 2.80
C ALA A 243 7.15 26.00 2.03
N PRO A 244 8.15 26.86 2.28
CA PRO A 244 9.50 26.69 1.72
C PRO A 244 10.10 25.33 2.12
N ARG A 245 10.77 24.67 1.19
CA ARG A 245 11.36 23.32 1.42
C ARG A 245 12.33 23.27 2.61
N SER A 246 13.01 24.37 2.92
CA SER A 246 13.90 24.47 4.09
C SER A 246 13.12 24.38 5.40
N VAL A 247 11.96 25.02 5.49
CA VAL A 247 11.07 24.98 6.66
C VAL A 247 10.47 23.57 6.82
N ILE A 248 10.01 22.98 5.72
CA ILE A 248 9.49 21.60 5.71
C ILE A 248 10.50 20.62 6.30
N ARG A 249 11.77 20.66 5.85
CA ARG A 249 12.82 19.77 6.37
C ARG A 249 13.01 19.89 7.88
N LYS A 250 12.96 21.11 8.43
CA LYS A 250 13.09 21.36 9.87
C LYS A 250 11.91 20.80 10.64
N ILE A 251 10.66 21.02 10.16
CA ILE A 251 9.44 20.51 10.79
C ILE A 251 9.45 18.97 10.79
N ILE A 252 9.70 18.33 9.64
CA ILE A 252 9.71 16.87 9.56
C ILE A 252 10.83 16.27 10.42
N ARG A 253 11.99 16.92 10.49
CA ARG A 253 13.07 16.51 11.41
C ARG A 253 12.59 16.47 12.86
N SER A 254 11.84 17.47 13.32
CA SER A 254 11.30 17.51 14.70
C SER A 254 10.20 16.49 14.94
N VAL A 255 9.43 16.13 13.91
CA VAL A 255 8.38 15.08 14.00
C VAL A 255 9.00 13.69 14.04
N ASN A 256 10.14 13.47 13.37
CA ASN A 256 10.87 12.21 13.32
C ASN A 256 11.97 12.11 14.41
N THR A 257 11.85 12.82 15.51
CA THR A 257 12.69 12.61 16.71
C THR A 257 12.12 11.49 17.57
N LYS A 258 13.03 10.71 18.17
CA LYS A 258 12.69 9.71 19.20
C LYS A 258 12.14 10.41 20.44
#